data_a940e3e09b17e4fe66939329a80c4a42
#
_entry.id   a940e3e09b17e4fe66939329a80c4a42
#
_cell.length_a   1.000
_cell.length_b   1.000
_cell.length_c   1.000
_cell.angle_alpha   90.00
_cell.angle_beta   90.00
_cell.angle_gamma   90.00
#
_symmetry.space_group_name_H-M   'P 1'
#
loop_
_entity.id
_entity.type
_entity.pdbx_description
1 polymer ?
#
loop_
_entity_poly.entity_id
_entity_poly.type
_entity_poly.pdbx_seq_one_letter_code
_entity_poly.pdbx_strand_id
1 'polypeptide(L)'
;MKIVYSILITSLLLSSCVNKEDYICNTYINIDLDLSLPEYSDLTALDNSIFIEGGCAGIIIYHFATNEYKVYDRNCSYEPSLACSFIDSVNSAVAYCGCCSSAFLLSQDGAAANAPALLPLKMYNWILENNILRIFN
;
A
#
# COMPACT_ATOMS: atom_id res chain seq x y z
N MET A 1 -50.09 -9.10 15.31
CA MET A 1 -49.55 -9.06 13.94
C MET A 1 -48.59 -7.89 13.67
N LYS A 2 -48.77 -6.70 14.25
CA LYS A 2 -47.84 -5.54 14.04
C LYS A 2 -46.44 -5.68 14.70
N ILE A 3 -46.34 -6.43 15.82
CA ILE A 3 -45.08 -6.61 16.55
C ILE A 3 -44.14 -7.57 15.84
N VAL A 4 -44.67 -8.59 15.15
CA VAL A 4 -43.87 -9.57 14.41
C VAL A 4 -43.21 -8.95 13.18
N TYR A 5 -43.85 -8.01 12.50
CA TYR A 5 -43.28 -7.28 11.38
C TYR A 5 -42.14 -6.33 11.80
N SER A 6 -42.21 -5.75 12.99
CA SER A 6 -41.17 -4.86 13.51
C SER A 6 -39.86 -5.61 13.82
N ILE A 7 -39.94 -6.85 14.30
CA ILE A 7 -38.78 -7.68 14.62
C ILE A 7 -38.09 -8.19 13.34
N LEU A 8 -38.87 -8.46 12.29
CA LEU A 8 -38.30 -8.95 11.01
C LEU A 8 -37.50 -7.89 10.25
N ILE A 9 -37.88 -6.60 10.38
CA ILE A 9 -37.18 -5.49 9.72
C ILE A 9 -35.85 -5.16 10.44
N THR A 10 -35.73 -5.38 11.75
CA THR A 10 -34.51 -5.09 12.52
C THR A 10 -33.40 -6.14 12.29
N SER A 11 -33.77 -7.34 11.81
CA SER A 11 -32.79 -8.43 11.54
C SER A 11 -32.03 -8.28 10.21
N LEU A 12 -32.39 -7.35 9.34
CA LEU A 12 -31.81 -7.23 7.99
C LEU A 12 -30.62 -6.25 7.90
N LEU A 13 -30.20 -5.63 9.01
CA LEU A 13 -29.17 -4.57 8.98
C LEU A 13 -27.77 -5.03 9.48
N LEU A 14 -27.52 -6.33 9.65
CA LEU A 14 -26.29 -6.83 10.27
C LEU A 14 -25.37 -7.63 9.35
N SER A 15 -25.33 -7.36 8.07
CA SER A 15 -24.35 -8.05 7.21
C SER A 15 -23.72 -7.13 6.19
N SER A 16 -22.72 -6.38 6.65
CA SER A 16 -21.67 -5.89 5.77
C SER A 16 -20.38 -5.65 6.55
N CYS A 17 -19.74 -6.72 7.01
CA CYS A 17 -18.29 -6.71 7.22
C CYS A 17 -17.65 -7.17 5.93
N VAL A 18 -17.27 -6.24 5.08
CA VAL A 18 -16.32 -6.51 4.01
C VAL A 18 -14.95 -6.65 4.69
N ASN A 19 -14.41 -7.85 4.73
CA ASN A 19 -13.03 -8.08 5.15
C ASN A 19 -12.11 -7.29 4.22
N LYS A 20 -11.49 -6.26 4.76
CA LYS A 20 -10.67 -5.27 4.05
C LYS A 20 -9.25 -5.79 3.71
N GLU A 21 -8.95 -7.04 4.06
CA GLU A 21 -7.57 -7.54 4.07
C GLU A 21 -7.08 -8.19 2.77
N ASP A 22 -7.97 -8.52 1.82
CA ASP A 22 -7.61 -9.33 0.64
C ASP A 22 -7.78 -8.61 -0.71
N TYR A 23 -7.75 -7.27 -0.74
CA TYR A 23 -7.87 -6.57 -2.01
C TYR A 23 -6.58 -6.64 -2.86
N ILE A 24 -5.41 -6.82 -2.25
CA ILE A 24 -4.13 -7.08 -2.90
C ILE A 24 -3.63 -8.45 -2.45
N CYS A 25 -2.99 -9.20 -3.35
CA CYS A 25 -2.50 -10.54 -3.07
C CYS A 25 -1.64 -10.59 -1.78
N ASN A 26 -1.67 -11.71 -1.09
CA ASN A 26 -0.88 -11.90 0.13
C ASN A 26 0.35 -12.77 -0.16
N THR A 27 1.42 -12.14 -0.64
CA THR A 27 2.70 -12.79 -0.90
C THR A 27 3.59 -12.64 0.32
N TYR A 28 4.23 -13.72 0.76
CA TYR A 28 5.23 -13.69 1.84
C TYR A 28 6.44 -12.83 1.43
N ILE A 29 6.84 -11.93 2.32
CA ILE A 29 7.99 -11.04 2.15
C ILE A 29 8.88 -11.12 3.39
N ASN A 30 10.18 -11.25 3.14
CA ASN A 30 11.24 -11.07 4.12
C ASN A 30 12.52 -10.66 3.35
N ILE A 31 12.76 -9.36 3.25
CA ILE A 31 13.81 -8.75 2.42
C ILE A 31 14.67 -7.88 3.32
N ASP A 32 15.99 -8.06 3.25
CA ASP A 32 16.98 -7.21 3.93
C ASP A 32 17.69 -6.34 2.90
N LEU A 33 17.74 -5.04 3.11
CA LEU A 33 18.40 -4.05 2.26
C LEU A 33 19.48 -3.32 3.06
N ASP A 34 20.71 -3.39 2.60
CA ASP A 34 21.80 -2.59 3.17
C ASP A 34 21.80 -1.19 2.54
N LEU A 35 21.25 -0.22 3.27
CA LEU A 35 21.11 1.17 2.82
C LEU A 35 22.46 1.89 2.64
N SER A 36 23.59 1.28 3.01
CA SER A 36 24.93 1.83 2.73
C SER A 36 25.38 1.59 1.28
N LEU A 37 24.68 0.73 0.54
CA LEU A 37 25.02 0.43 -0.85
C LEU A 37 24.61 1.58 -1.78
N PRO A 38 25.42 1.87 -2.81
CA PRO A 38 25.15 2.99 -3.75
C PRO A 38 23.82 2.89 -4.49
N GLU A 39 23.28 1.68 -4.68
CA GLU A 39 22.00 1.44 -5.35
C GLU A 39 20.80 1.99 -4.58
N TYR A 40 20.95 2.22 -3.26
CA TYR A 40 19.91 2.80 -2.40
C TYR A 40 20.17 4.27 -2.05
N SER A 41 21.13 4.92 -2.73
CA SER A 41 21.50 6.32 -2.46
C SER A 41 20.34 7.30 -2.56
N ASP A 42 19.35 7.01 -3.41
CA ASP A 42 18.16 7.87 -3.53
C ASP A 42 17.34 7.93 -2.24
N LEU A 43 17.40 6.89 -1.39
CA LEU A 43 16.76 6.89 -0.08
C LEU A 43 17.50 7.72 0.99
N THR A 44 18.62 8.36 0.67
CA THR A 44 19.29 9.27 1.61
C THR A 44 18.58 10.61 1.75
N ALA A 45 17.83 11.03 0.73
CA ALA A 45 17.05 12.26 0.75
C ALA A 45 15.61 11.99 1.20
N LEU A 46 15.07 12.88 2.05
CA LEU A 46 13.67 12.86 2.44
C LEU A 46 12.77 13.06 1.22
N ASP A 47 11.57 12.53 1.29
CA ASP A 47 10.55 12.54 0.24
C ASP A 47 10.94 11.80 -1.06
N ASN A 48 12.08 11.13 -1.07
CA ASN A 48 12.47 10.24 -2.16
C ASN A 48 11.93 8.82 -1.97
N SER A 49 11.80 8.12 -3.08
CA SER A 49 11.37 6.73 -3.10
C SER A 49 12.15 5.93 -4.14
N ILE A 50 12.22 4.63 -3.91
CA ILE A 50 12.73 3.66 -4.88
C ILE A 50 11.73 2.54 -5.09
N PHE A 51 11.88 1.84 -6.20
CA PHE A 51 11.19 0.58 -6.48
C PHE A 51 12.15 -0.58 -6.36
N ILE A 52 11.70 -1.65 -5.70
CA ILE A 52 12.42 -2.91 -5.63
C ILE A 52 11.51 -4.07 -6.04
N GLU A 53 12.10 -5.20 -6.33
CA GLU A 53 11.35 -6.44 -6.61
C GLU A 53 10.77 -7.02 -5.32
N GLY A 54 9.65 -7.71 -5.44
CA GLY A 54 8.95 -8.37 -4.34
C GLY A 54 7.46 -8.03 -4.31
N GLY A 55 6.75 -8.55 -3.31
CA GLY A 55 5.31 -8.34 -3.21
C GLY A 55 4.51 -8.89 -4.39
N CYS A 56 3.40 -8.25 -4.68
CA CYS A 56 2.52 -8.64 -5.78
C CYS A 56 2.93 -8.00 -7.11
N ALA A 57 3.36 -6.74 -7.09
CA ALA A 57 3.74 -6.00 -8.29
C ALA A 57 5.05 -5.21 -8.12
N GLY A 58 5.85 -5.55 -7.13
CA GLY A 58 7.01 -4.81 -6.67
C GLY A 58 6.72 -4.07 -5.37
N ILE A 59 7.73 -3.44 -4.82
CA ILE A 59 7.66 -2.71 -3.54
C ILE A 59 8.11 -1.28 -3.75
N ILE A 60 7.41 -0.32 -3.14
CA ILE A 60 7.82 1.08 -3.02
C ILE A 60 8.41 1.26 -1.62
N ILE A 61 9.61 1.81 -1.54
CA ILE A 61 10.20 2.29 -0.29
C ILE A 61 10.25 3.81 -0.36
N TYR A 62 9.62 4.49 0.56
CA TYR A 62 9.55 5.94 0.64
C TYR A 62 10.21 6.41 1.93
N HIS A 63 11.17 7.34 1.82
CA HIS A 63 11.86 7.93 2.97
C HIS A 63 11.01 9.06 3.55
N PHE A 64 10.21 8.73 4.56
CA PHE A 64 9.22 9.64 5.15
C PHE A 64 9.83 10.67 6.09
N ALA A 65 10.71 10.24 6.99
CA ALA A 65 11.39 11.10 7.98
C ALA A 65 12.75 10.48 8.35
N THR A 66 13.56 11.18 9.12
CA THR A 66 14.87 10.69 9.54
C THR A 66 14.76 9.32 10.20
N ASN A 67 15.39 8.31 9.58
CA ASN A 67 15.31 6.89 9.97
C ASN A 67 13.88 6.31 9.96
N GLU A 68 12.95 6.93 9.26
CA GLU A 68 11.57 6.47 9.11
C GLU A 68 11.22 6.24 7.64
N TYR A 69 10.73 5.06 7.35
CA TYR A 69 10.33 4.64 6.01
C TYR A 69 8.85 4.27 5.99
N LYS A 70 8.24 4.36 4.82
CA LYS A 70 6.94 3.78 4.53
C LYS A 70 7.10 2.84 3.35
N VAL A 71 6.60 1.63 3.49
CA VAL A 71 6.84 0.56 2.52
C VAL A 71 5.50 0.03 2.03
N TYR A 72 5.33 -0.01 0.72
CA TYR A 72 4.06 -0.37 0.08
C TYR A 72 4.26 -1.41 -1.01
N ASP A 73 3.23 -2.22 -1.25
CA ASP A 73 3.13 -2.95 -2.51
C ASP A 73 2.83 -1.98 -3.65
N ARG A 74 3.46 -2.19 -4.80
CA ARG A 74 3.18 -1.39 -6.01
C ARG A 74 1.86 -1.74 -6.66
N ASN A 75 1.20 -2.82 -6.27
CA ASN A 75 -0.10 -3.20 -6.83
C ASN A 75 -1.12 -2.12 -6.51
N CYS A 76 -1.81 -1.63 -7.53
CA CYS A 76 -2.86 -0.64 -7.35
C CYS A 76 -4.08 -1.27 -6.68
N SER A 77 -4.68 -0.57 -5.71
CA SER A 77 -5.87 -1.06 -5.01
C SER A 77 -7.15 -1.03 -5.85
N TYR A 78 -7.10 -0.43 -7.04
CA TYR A 78 -8.20 -0.49 -8.01
C TYR A 78 -7.92 -1.58 -9.03
N GLU A 79 -8.82 -2.56 -9.14
CA GLU A 79 -8.72 -3.72 -10.04
C GLU A 79 -7.35 -4.42 -9.99
N PRO A 80 -6.89 -4.86 -8.80
CA PRO A 80 -5.51 -5.33 -8.57
C PRO A 80 -5.13 -6.58 -9.38
N SER A 81 -6.11 -7.29 -9.94
CA SER A 81 -5.90 -8.47 -10.78
C SER A 81 -5.48 -8.15 -12.22
N LEU A 82 -5.59 -6.89 -12.65
CA LEU A 82 -5.17 -6.49 -13.99
C LEU A 82 -3.64 -6.38 -14.05
N ALA A 83 -3.04 -6.87 -15.13
CA ALA A 83 -1.59 -6.89 -15.32
C ALA A 83 -0.96 -5.48 -15.33
N CYS A 84 -1.71 -4.44 -15.70
CA CYS A 84 -1.27 -3.05 -15.69
C CYS A 84 -1.57 -2.31 -14.37
N SER A 85 -2.25 -2.96 -13.40
CA SER A 85 -2.71 -2.31 -12.17
C SER A 85 -1.58 -2.21 -11.14
N PHE A 86 -0.59 -1.37 -11.42
CA PHE A 86 0.52 -1.10 -10.51
C PHE A 86 0.95 0.37 -10.57
N ILE A 87 1.64 0.80 -9.54
CA ILE A 87 2.26 2.12 -9.47
C ILE A 87 3.47 2.13 -10.41
N ASP A 88 3.43 2.98 -11.42
CA ASP A 88 4.49 3.12 -12.42
C ASP A 88 5.41 4.31 -12.16
N SER A 89 4.93 5.33 -11.43
CA SER A 89 5.70 6.53 -11.14
C SER A 89 5.38 7.10 -9.76
N VAL A 90 6.38 7.76 -9.17
CA VAL A 90 6.25 8.54 -7.94
C VAL A 90 6.85 9.92 -8.18
N ASN A 91 6.13 10.95 -7.78
CA ASN A 91 6.62 12.32 -7.76
C ASN A 91 6.48 12.89 -6.35
N SER A 92 7.62 13.11 -5.68
CA SER A 92 7.67 13.43 -4.26
C SER A 92 6.90 12.37 -3.44
N ALA A 93 5.89 12.77 -2.70
CA ALA A 93 5.07 11.88 -1.87
C ALA A 93 3.83 11.31 -2.58
N VAL A 94 3.68 11.50 -3.91
CA VAL A 94 2.49 11.04 -4.65
C VAL A 94 2.86 9.93 -5.62
N ALA A 95 2.22 8.78 -5.46
CA ALA A 95 2.36 7.62 -6.33
C ALA A 95 1.19 7.56 -7.33
N TYR A 96 1.48 7.24 -8.59
CA TYR A 96 0.51 7.23 -9.68
C TYR A 96 0.40 5.85 -10.30
N CYS A 97 -0.84 5.45 -10.61
CA CYS A 97 -1.13 4.25 -11.37
C CYS A 97 -1.41 4.63 -12.84
N GLY A 98 -0.55 4.18 -13.76
CA GLY A 98 -0.71 4.48 -15.18
C GLY A 98 -1.90 3.77 -15.83
N CYS A 99 -2.39 2.69 -15.22
CA CYS A 99 -3.51 1.90 -15.73
C CYS A 99 -4.88 2.54 -15.48
N CYS A 100 -5.05 3.27 -14.37
CA CYS A 100 -6.38 3.70 -13.91
C CYS A 100 -6.47 5.15 -13.43
N SER A 101 -5.46 5.98 -13.62
CA SER A 101 -5.43 7.39 -13.18
C SER A 101 -5.57 7.60 -11.66
N SER A 102 -5.51 6.54 -10.85
CA SER A 102 -5.51 6.67 -9.40
C SER A 102 -4.18 7.25 -8.91
N ALA A 103 -4.24 8.05 -7.86
CA ALA A 103 -3.08 8.59 -7.16
C ALA A 103 -3.16 8.29 -5.66
N PHE A 104 -2.01 8.11 -5.03
CA PHE A 104 -1.91 7.73 -3.62
C PHE A 104 -0.88 8.59 -2.91
N LEU A 105 -1.18 8.98 -1.67
CA LEU A 105 -0.29 9.78 -0.83
C LEU A 105 0.60 8.87 0.03
N LEU A 106 1.87 8.75 -0.33
CA LEU A 106 2.83 7.91 0.40
C LEU A 106 3.09 8.44 1.82
N SER A 107 3.01 9.76 2.03
CA SER A 107 3.14 10.36 3.35
C SER A 107 1.93 10.10 4.27
N GLN A 108 0.79 9.71 3.72
CA GLN A 108 -0.46 9.46 4.44
C GLN A 108 -0.90 7.99 4.32
N ASP A 109 0.01 7.07 4.67
CA ASP A 109 -0.22 5.63 4.71
C ASP A 109 -0.80 5.05 3.40
N GLY A 110 -0.37 5.61 2.27
CA GLY A 110 -0.81 5.18 0.95
C GLY A 110 -2.27 5.51 0.63
N ALA A 111 -2.86 6.50 1.31
CA ALA A 111 -4.26 6.87 1.11
C ALA A 111 -4.54 7.23 -0.35
N ALA A 112 -5.67 6.74 -0.89
CA ALA A 112 -6.11 7.11 -2.23
C ALA A 112 -6.48 8.60 -2.27
N ALA A 113 -5.83 9.35 -3.16
CA ALA A 113 -6.03 10.79 -3.35
C ALA A 113 -6.84 11.12 -4.58
N ASN A 114 -6.88 10.21 -5.57
CA ASN A 114 -7.64 10.38 -6.79
C ASN A 114 -8.35 9.08 -7.17
N ALA A 115 -9.59 9.23 -7.65
CA ALA A 115 -10.39 8.11 -8.17
C ALA A 115 -9.70 7.48 -9.41
N PRO A 116 -10.01 6.21 -9.72
CA PRO A 116 -11.10 5.40 -9.17
C PRO A 116 -10.77 4.62 -7.89
N ALA A 117 -9.50 4.52 -7.44
CA ALA A 117 -9.16 3.83 -6.19
C ALA A 117 -9.83 4.47 -4.97
N LEU A 118 -10.37 3.63 -4.10
CA LEU A 118 -11.01 4.03 -2.83
C LEU A 118 -10.25 3.49 -1.61
N LEU A 119 -9.44 2.45 -1.80
CA LEU A 119 -8.65 1.82 -0.74
C LEU A 119 -7.19 2.29 -0.83
N PRO A 120 -6.47 2.35 0.29
CA PRO A 120 -5.07 2.73 0.29
C PRO A 120 -4.21 1.65 -0.40
N LEU A 121 -2.95 1.95 -0.65
CA LEU A 121 -1.94 0.94 -0.98
C LEU A 121 -1.73 -0.02 0.19
N LYS A 122 -1.38 -1.28 -0.10
CA LYS A 122 -1.02 -2.26 0.93
C LYS A 122 0.33 -1.89 1.53
N MET A 123 0.39 -1.75 2.85
CA MET A 123 1.63 -1.48 3.58
C MET A 123 2.30 -2.79 4.01
N TYR A 124 3.63 -2.73 4.07
CA TYR A 124 4.48 -3.75 4.70
C TYR A 124 5.08 -3.25 6.00
N ASN A 125 5.39 -4.17 6.90
CA ASN A 125 6.14 -3.87 8.11
C ASN A 125 7.63 -3.71 7.77
N TRP A 126 8.32 -2.93 8.59
CA TRP A 126 9.77 -2.79 8.44
C TRP A 126 10.42 -2.50 9.79
N ILE A 127 11.71 -2.80 9.87
CA ILE A 127 12.62 -2.39 10.95
C ILE A 127 13.93 -1.93 10.36
N LEU A 128 14.57 -0.95 10.99
CA LEU A 128 15.89 -0.45 10.60
C LEU A 128 16.89 -0.70 11.71
N GLU A 129 17.91 -1.50 11.45
CA GLU A 129 19.01 -1.80 12.36
C GLU A 129 20.35 -1.77 11.63
N ASN A 130 21.30 -0.99 12.12
CA ASN A 130 22.66 -0.91 11.55
C ASN A 130 22.69 -0.65 10.04
N ASN A 131 21.86 0.25 9.53
CA ASN A 131 21.65 0.53 8.11
C ASN A 131 21.03 -0.62 7.30
N ILE A 132 20.63 -1.71 7.93
CA ILE A 132 19.85 -2.76 7.27
C ILE A 132 18.37 -2.47 7.47
N LEU A 133 17.67 -2.21 6.37
CA LEU A 133 16.22 -2.09 6.34
C LEU A 133 15.62 -3.47 6.04
N ARG A 134 15.01 -4.09 7.05
CA ARG A 134 14.29 -5.35 6.88
C ARG A 134 12.82 -5.08 6.65
N ILE A 135 12.26 -5.63 5.57
CA ILE A 135 10.86 -5.51 5.16
C ILE A 135 10.21 -6.87 5.26
N PHE A 136 9.03 -6.94 5.89
CA PHE A 136 8.33 -8.21 6.12
C PHE A 136 6.82 -8.02 6.25
N ASN A 137 6.06 -9.11 6.19
CA ASN A 137 4.62 -9.16 6.45
C ASN A 137 4.25 -10.30 7.42
#